data_9b5125b00969616b04eb39300e7e7e8b
#
_entry.id   9b5125b00969616b04eb39300e7e7e8b
#
_cell.length_a   1.000
_cell.length_b   1.000
_cell.length_c   1.000
_cell.angle_alpha   90.00
_cell.angle_beta   90.00
_cell.angle_gamma   90.00
#
_symmetry.space_group_name_H-M   'P 1'
#
loop_
_entity.id
_entity.type
_entity.pdbx_description
1 polymer ?
#
loop_
_entity_poly.entity_id
_entity_poly.type
_entity_poly.pdbx_seq_one_letter_code
_entity_poly.pdbx_strand_id
1 'polypeptide(L)'
;MNIISPLLNENTGFFNKFSAHFVECFASFTFMDAIDIFLLGLFFFFAFRFIRGRKAGVLLIGILILFVVQAIAFIFDFSASYFVLSQVFKVGTIAIVIIFQPEIRDALEKIGSGSLSGLLSLGDQKKKRQQYSEAIDNICVAIADLSSRKTGALIVISRTTKLDDIMQTGIVINANVNSFLLRNLFFNRAPLHDGAVIIDEARIAAAGCLLPLTRRTDVDGDLGTRHRAAIGMSESSDAIIIVVSEETGIISVAYDCELTRDYTVESLRKFLMKKIIGINESKEN
;
A
#
# COMPACT_ATOMS: atom_id res chain seq x y z
N MET A 1 17.88 30.82 -57.65
CA MET A 1 18.96 31.19 -56.72
C MET A 1 18.27 31.74 -55.45
N ASN A 2 18.48 31.16 -54.29
CA ASN A 2 17.98 31.50 -52.96
C ASN A 2 16.50 31.24 -52.62
N ILE A 3 16.14 29.96 -52.39
CA ILE A 3 14.89 29.57 -51.74
C ILE A 3 15.14 29.00 -50.30
N ILE A 4 16.35 29.08 -49.78
CA ILE A 4 16.73 28.47 -48.48
C ILE A 4 16.79 29.48 -47.32
N SER A 5 16.61 30.79 -47.57
CA SER A 5 16.75 31.82 -46.54
C SER A 5 15.57 32.01 -45.55
N PRO A 6 14.32 31.62 -45.80
CA PRO A 6 13.28 31.84 -44.80
C PRO A 6 13.16 30.74 -43.72
N LEU A 7 13.64 29.51 -44.00
CA LEU A 7 13.48 28.40 -43.05
C LEU A 7 14.48 28.38 -41.87
N LEU A 8 15.60 29.11 -41.99
CA LEU A 8 16.60 29.22 -40.93
C LEU A 8 16.29 30.32 -39.89
N ASN A 9 15.35 31.23 -40.21
CA ASN A 9 15.05 32.37 -39.36
C ASN A 9 13.90 32.13 -38.36
N GLU A 10 13.05 31.15 -38.58
CA GLU A 10 11.95 30.82 -37.61
C GLU A 10 12.44 30.00 -36.41
N ASN A 11 13.38 29.08 -36.62
CA ASN A 11 13.89 28.26 -35.51
C ASN A 11 14.81 29.05 -34.56
N THR A 12 15.52 30.06 -35.04
CA THR A 12 16.30 30.96 -34.17
C THR A 12 15.42 31.87 -33.33
N GLY A 13 14.22 32.20 -33.83
CA GLY A 13 13.22 33.01 -33.11
C GLY A 13 12.62 32.29 -31.89
N PHE A 14 12.40 30.99 -31.98
CA PHE A 14 11.85 30.20 -30.85
C PHE A 14 12.89 30.07 -29.73
N PHE A 15 14.12 29.70 -30.05
CA PHE A 15 15.17 29.56 -29.03
C PHE A 15 15.55 30.92 -28.41
N ASN A 16 15.57 32.00 -29.19
CA ASN A 16 15.81 33.33 -28.66
C ASN A 16 14.65 33.88 -27.84
N LYS A 17 13.40 33.59 -28.18
CA LYS A 17 12.23 33.91 -27.35
C LYS A 17 12.19 33.09 -26.08
N PHE A 18 12.55 31.81 -26.17
CA PHE A 18 12.63 30.93 -25.00
C PHE A 18 13.74 31.36 -24.05
N SER A 19 14.95 31.66 -24.57
CA SER A 19 16.07 32.14 -23.74
C SER A 19 15.81 33.52 -23.15
N ALA A 20 15.18 34.44 -23.89
CA ALA A 20 14.80 35.75 -23.37
C ALA A 20 13.74 35.64 -22.25
N HIS A 21 12.71 34.81 -22.43
CA HIS A 21 11.71 34.54 -21.39
C HIS A 21 12.33 33.88 -20.15
N PHE A 22 13.32 32.98 -20.37
CA PHE A 22 14.02 32.33 -19.26
C PHE A 22 14.86 33.33 -18.46
N VAL A 23 15.54 34.24 -19.14
CA VAL A 23 16.34 35.29 -18.48
C VAL A 23 15.45 36.30 -17.77
N GLU A 24 14.32 36.69 -18.36
CA GLU A 24 13.35 37.58 -17.72
C GLU A 24 12.71 36.93 -16.48
N CYS A 25 12.36 35.64 -16.52
CA CYS A 25 11.88 34.91 -15.35
C CYS A 25 12.91 34.87 -14.22
N PHE A 26 14.22 34.75 -14.55
CA PHE A 26 15.28 34.76 -13.53
C PHE A 26 15.56 36.16 -12.98
N ALA A 27 15.42 37.19 -13.80
CA ALA A 27 15.67 38.59 -13.40
C ALA A 27 14.55 39.17 -12.51
N SER A 28 13.32 38.63 -12.63
CA SER A 28 12.16 39.02 -11.83
C SER A 28 11.85 38.07 -10.67
N PHE A 29 12.78 37.16 -10.33
CA PHE A 29 12.57 36.13 -9.31
C PHE A 29 12.34 36.75 -7.94
N THR A 30 11.13 36.62 -7.45
CA THR A 30 10.67 37.15 -6.17
C THR A 30 10.69 36.04 -5.09
N PHE A 31 10.75 36.39 -3.83
CA PHE A 31 10.63 35.43 -2.72
C PHE A 31 9.32 34.62 -2.80
N MET A 32 8.25 35.18 -3.33
CA MET A 32 6.96 34.49 -3.57
C MET A 32 7.11 33.38 -4.61
N ASP A 33 7.92 33.55 -5.65
CA ASP A 33 8.15 32.55 -6.70
C ASP A 33 8.93 31.34 -6.13
N ALA A 34 9.83 31.60 -5.17
CA ALA A 34 10.52 30.50 -4.45
C ALA A 34 9.55 29.66 -3.62
N ILE A 35 8.57 30.30 -2.96
CA ILE A 35 7.53 29.61 -2.20
C ILE A 35 6.61 28.81 -3.13
N ASP A 36 6.24 29.35 -4.30
CA ASP A 36 5.41 28.67 -5.28
C ASP A 36 6.10 27.42 -5.85
N ILE A 37 7.38 27.52 -6.24
CA ILE A 37 8.18 26.39 -6.68
C ILE A 37 8.32 25.34 -5.58
N PHE A 38 8.53 25.77 -4.34
CA PHE A 38 8.62 24.85 -3.20
C PHE A 38 7.30 24.11 -2.95
N LEU A 39 6.18 24.83 -2.97
CA LEU A 39 4.84 24.23 -2.82
C LEU A 39 4.52 23.26 -3.96
N LEU A 40 4.87 23.63 -5.20
CA LEU A 40 4.70 22.79 -6.36
C LEU A 40 5.57 21.51 -6.26
N GLY A 41 6.83 21.65 -5.85
CA GLY A 41 7.74 20.54 -5.59
C GLY A 41 7.22 19.61 -4.49
N LEU A 42 6.69 20.18 -3.41
CA LEU A 42 6.08 19.44 -2.31
C LEU A 42 4.83 18.68 -2.78
N PHE A 43 3.98 19.34 -3.58
CA PHE A 43 2.80 18.71 -4.19
C PHE A 43 3.17 17.51 -5.06
N PHE A 44 4.14 17.66 -5.97
CA PHE A 44 4.62 16.57 -6.81
C PHE A 44 5.29 15.46 -6.01
N PHE A 45 6.04 15.79 -4.96
CA PHE A 45 6.65 14.80 -4.07
C PHE A 45 5.58 13.95 -3.38
N PHE A 46 4.54 14.56 -2.81
CA PHE A 46 3.44 13.83 -2.18
C PHE A 46 2.61 13.05 -3.19
N ALA A 47 2.35 13.61 -4.37
CA ALA A 47 1.67 12.91 -5.46
C ALA A 47 2.46 11.66 -5.89
N PHE A 48 3.77 11.78 -6.12
CA PHE A 48 4.64 10.66 -6.48
C PHE A 48 4.70 9.59 -5.37
N ARG A 49 4.83 10.01 -4.11
CA ARG A 49 4.82 9.11 -2.94
C ARG A 49 3.49 8.36 -2.80
N PHE A 50 2.37 9.03 -3.12
CA PHE A 50 1.03 8.42 -3.08
C PHE A 50 0.84 7.36 -4.17
N ILE A 51 1.45 7.57 -5.34
CA ILE A 51 1.33 6.70 -6.52
C ILE A 51 2.25 5.47 -6.40
N ARG A 52 3.40 5.62 -5.75
CA ARG A 52 4.41 4.56 -5.59
C ARG A 52 3.91 3.47 -4.65
N GLY A 53 3.47 2.35 -5.21
CA GLY A 53 3.03 1.16 -4.45
C GLY A 53 1.60 0.71 -4.73
N ARG A 54 0.91 1.36 -5.67
CA ARG A 54 -0.44 0.94 -6.08
C ARG A 54 -0.47 0.55 -7.55
N LYS A 55 -1.44 -0.32 -7.93
CA LYS A 55 -1.72 -0.71 -9.33
C LYS A 55 -1.97 0.51 -10.24
N ALA A 56 -2.36 1.65 -9.67
CA ALA A 56 -2.51 2.95 -10.32
C ALA A 56 -1.21 3.49 -10.96
N GLY A 57 -0.02 3.10 -10.46
CA GLY A 57 1.26 3.56 -11.02
C GLY A 57 1.47 3.14 -12.47
N VAL A 58 1.02 1.95 -12.86
CA VAL A 58 1.13 1.44 -14.23
C VAL A 58 0.23 2.23 -15.19
N LEU A 59 -0.98 2.57 -14.75
CA LEU A 59 -1.92 3.41 -15.53
C LEU A 59 -1.37 4.82 -15.77
N LEU A 60 -0.73 5.42 -14.77
CA LEU A 60 -0.11 6.73 -14.91
C LEU A 60 1.06 6.76 -15.89
N ILE A 61 1.87 5.71 -15.92
CA ILE A 61 2.94 5.57 -16.92
C ILE A 61 2.33 5.50 -18.33
N GLY A 62 1.23 4.77 -18.51
CA GLY A 62 0.52 4.71 -19.78
C GLY A 62 -0.01 6.09 -20.24
N ILE A 63 -0.60 6.87 -19.33
CA ILE A 63 -1.08 8.23 -19.59
C ILE A 63 0.09 9.17 -19.91
N LEU A 64 1.21 9.06 -19.19
CA LEU A 64 2.40 9.85 -19.45
C LEU A 64 2.96 9.59 -20.85
N ILE A 65 3.02 8.32 -21.28
CA ILE A 65 3.48 7.96 -22.64
C ILE A 65 2.56 8.59 -23.69
N LEU A 66 1.24 8.52 -23.52
CA LEU A 66 0.29 9.18 -24.43
C LEU A 66 0.51 10.69 -24.50
N PHE A 67 0.80 11.32 -23.35
CA PHE A 67 1.06 12.75 -23.29
C PHE A 67 2.37 13.12 -24.03
N VAL A 68 3.42 12.31 -23.88
CA VAL A 68 4.68 12.48 -24.60
C VAL A 68 4.48 12.33 -26.11
N VAL A 69 3.71 11.32 -26.55
CA VAL A 69 3.40 11.13 -27.99
C VAL A 69 2.63 12.32 -28.54
N GLN A 70 1.68 12.87 -27.79
CA GLN A 70 0.95 14.08 -28.21
C GLN A 70 1.85 15.31 -28.29
N ALA A 71 2.77 15.48 -27.34
CA ALA A 71 3.74 16.56 -27.37
C ALA A 71 4.68 16.46 -28.61
N ILE A 72 5.11 15.25 -28.94
CA ILE A 72 5.90 14.98 -30.14
C ILE A 72 5.09 15.32 -31.40
N ALA A 73 3.82 14.87 -31.49
CA ALA A 73 2.94 15.17 -32.61
C ALA A 73 2.71 16.67 -32.79
N PHE A 74 2.66 17.42 -31.69
CA PHE A 74 2.54 18.89 -31.71
C PHE A 74 3.84 19.56 -32.21
N ILE A 75 5.02 19.14 -31.71
CA ILE A 75 6.33 19.71 -32.08
C ILE A 75 6.66 19.48 -33.57
N PHE A 76 6.28 18.31 -34.11
CA PHE A 76 6.56 17.93 -35.50
C PHE A 76 5.41 18.24 -36.47
N ASP A 77 4.37 18.98 -36.04
CA ASP A 77 3.20 19.37 -36.86
C ASP A 77 2.49 18.18 -37.52
N PHE A 78 2.43 17.01 -36.86
CA PHE A 78 1.72 15.83 -37.35
C PHE A 78 0.20 16.01 -37.18
N SER A 79 -0.42 16.76 -38.10
CA SER A 79 -1.83 17.19 -38.00
C SER A 79 -2.82 16.02 -37.79
N ALA A 80 -2.65 14.91 -38.49
CA ALA A 80 -3.54 13.74 -38.36
C ALA A 80 -3.38 13.05 -36.98
N SER A 81 -2.15 12.82 -36.53
CA SER A 81 -1.86 12.17 -35.24
C SER A 81 -2.31 13.08 -34.09
N TYR A 82 -2.07 14.38 -34.18
CA TYR A 82 -2.50 15.35 -33.18
C TYR A 82 -4.03 15.41 -33.06
N PHE A 83 -4.75 15.40 -34.22
CA PHE A 83 -6.22 15.38 -34.23
C PHE A 83 -6.79 14.15 -33.53
N VAL A 84 -6.31 12.95 -33.89
CA VAL A 84 -6.78 11.69 -33.30
C VAL A 84 -6.47 11.66 -31.81
N LEU A 85 -5.23 11.96 -31.39
CA LEU A 85 -4.83 11.97 -29.99
C LEU A 85 -5.63 13.00 -29.18
N SER A 86 -5.92 14.18 -29.73
CA SER A 86 -6.71 15.19 -29.05
C SER A 86 -8.15 14.73 -28.76
N GLN A 87 -8.75 13.92 -29.65
CA GLN A 87 -10.07 13.33 -29.39
C GLN A 87 -9.99 12.25 -28.31
N VAL A 88 -8.94 11.40 -28.35
CA VAL A 88 -8.69 10.40 -27.30
C VAL A 88 -8.53 11.07 -25.94
N PHE A 89 -7.81 12.19 -25.83
CA PHE A 89 -7.66 12.91 -24.57
C PHE A 89 -8.96 13.54 -24.07
N LYS A 90 -9.81 14.07 -24.96
CA LYS A 90 -11.11 14.64 -24.56
C LYS A 90 -12.01 13.58 -23.89
N VAL A 91 -12.12 12.40 -24.51
CA VAL A 91 -12.90 11.29 -23.96
C VAL A 91 -12.16 10.63 -22.80
N GLY A 92 -10.84 10.48 -22.90
CA GLY A 92 -9.98 9.87 -21.91
C GLY A 92 -9.98 10.60 -20.57
N THR A 93 -10.11 11.95 -20.56
CA THR A 93 -10.23 12.73 -19.33
C THR A 93 -11.42 12.27 -18.48
N ILE A 94 -12.57 12.04 -19.11
CA ILE A 94 -13.76 11.55 -18.41
C ILE A 94 -13.53 10.12 -17.91
N ALA A 95 -12.94 9.26 -18.72
CA ALA A 95 -12.61 7.89 -18.34
C ALA A 95 -11.62 7.83 -17.16
N ILE A 96 -10.61 8.71 -17.16
CA ILE A 96 -9.65 8.84 -16.06
C ILE A 96 -10.37 9.19 -14.75
N VAL A 97 -11.26 10.18 -14.76
CA VAL A 97 -12.03 10.58 -13.57
C VAL A 97 -12.85 9.41 -13.03
N ILE A 98 -13.48 8.63 -13.90
CA ILE A 98 -14.28 7.45 -13.50
C ILE A 98 -13.37 6.35 -12.92
N ILE A 99 -12.23 6.07 -13.55
CA ILE A 99 -11.28 5.04 -13.09
C ILE A 99 -10.66 5.42 -11.74
N PHE A 100 -10.34 6.71 -11.53
CA PHE A 100 -9.75 7.20 -10.28
C PHE A 100 -10.79 7.64 -9.24
N GLN A 101 -12.09 7.45 -9.52
CA GLN A 101 -13.17 7.80 -8.58
C GLN A 101 -12.97 7.17 -7.18
N PRO A 102 -12.62 5.86 -7.04
CA PRO A 102 -12.38 5.26 -5.73
C PRO A 102 -11.19 5.90 -5.00
N GLU A 103 -10.09 6.18 -5.73
CA GLU A 103 -8.90 6.79 -5.13
C GLU A 103 -9.16 8.23 -4.67
N ILE A 104 -9.89 9.01 -5.47
CA ILE A 104 -10.30 10.39 -5.12
C ILE A 104 -11.22 10.35 -3.90
N ARG A 105 -12.17 9.41 -3.86
CA ARG A 105 -13.08 9.23 -2.72
C ARG A 105 -12.30 8.87 -1.45
N ASP A 106 -11.39 7.90 -1.52
CA ASP A 106 -10.52 7.51 -0.41
C ASP A 106 -9.65 8.67 0.09
N ALA A 107 -9.13 9.48 -0.83
CA ALA A 107 -8.33 10.65 -0.48
C ALA A 107 -9.18 11.72 0.24
N LEU A 108 -10.36 12.02 -0.28
CA LEU A 108 -11.30 12.98 0.32
C LEU A 108 -11.81 12.50 1.68
N GLU A 109 -12.10 11.21 1.82
CA GLU A 109 -12.52 10.61 3.08
C GLU A 109 -11.42 10.68 4.14
N LYS A 110 -10.16 10.46 3.76
CA LYS A 110 -9.00 10.64 4.64
C LYS A 110 -8.80 12.10 5.07
N ILE A 111 -9.06 13.05 4.18
CA ILE A 111 -9.00 14.48 4.50
C ILE A 111 -10.20 14.88 5.37
N GLY A 112 -11.39 14.38 5.04
CA GLY A 112 -12.64 14.70 5.76
C GLY A 112 -12.77 14.00 7.12
N SER A 113 -12.25 12.78 7.26
CA SER A 113 -12.28 12.01 8.52
C SER A 113 -11.24 12.43 9.55
N GLY A 114 -10.62 13.59 9.34
CA GLY A 114 -9.88 14.27 10.40
C GLY A 114 -8.46 13.76 10.65
N SER A 115 -7.68 13.55 9.63
CA SER A 115 -6.21 13.50 9.77
C SER A 115 -5.63 14.80 10.37
N LEU A 116 -6.42 15.87 10.45
CA LEU A 116 -6.12 17.09 11.21
C LEU A 116 -6.17 16.87 12.73
N SER A 117 -6.92 15.88 13.24
CA SER A 117 -6.90 15.52 14.68
C SER A 117 -5.61 14.82 15.08
N GLY A 118 -4.86 14.22 14.15
CA GLY A 118 -3.55 13.62 14.40
C GLY A 118 -2.46 14.60 14.79
N LEU A 119 -2.61 15.89 14.44
CA LEU A 119 -1.69 16.95 14.86
C LEU A 119 -2.01 17.48 16.28
N LEU A 120 -3.21 17.22 16.80
CA LEU A 120 -3.69 17.72 18.10
C LEU A 120 -3.70 16.65 19.21
N SER A 121 -3.41 15.37 18.92
CA SER A 121 -3.54 14.30 19.91
C SER A 121 -2.28 13.47 20.12
N LEU A 122 -1.28 14.04 20.78
CA LEU A 122 -0.20 13.26 21.42
C LEU A 122 -0.77 12.21 22.40
N GLY A 123 -1.98 12.44 22.95
CA GLY A 123 -2.72 11.49 23.79
C GLY A 123 -3.26 10.27 23.02
N ASP A 124 -3.78 10.45 21.81
CA ASP A 124 -4.35 9.36 21.00
C ASP A 124 -3.28 8.41 20.45
N GLN A 125 -2.11 8.92 20.12
CA GLN A 125 -0.99 8.06 19.68
C GLN A 125 -0.53 7.12 20.79
N LYS A 126 -0.46 7.61 22.03
CA LYS A 126 -0.10 6.79 23.19
C LYS A 126 -1.16 5.71 23.46
N LYS A 127 -2.44 6.07 23.36
CA LYS A 127 -3.55 5.14 23.51
C LYS A 127 -3.59 4.09 22.40
N LYS A 128 -3.39 4.47 21.14
CA LYS A 128 -3.29 3.53 20.01
C LYS A 128 -2.10 2.58 20.18
N ARG A 129 -0.93 3.09 20.54
CA ARG A 129 0.26 2.25 20.83
C ARG A 129 -0.01 1.24 21.94
N GLN A 130 -0.69 1.64 22.99
CA GLN A 130 -1.05 0.76 24.08
C GLN A 130 -2.03 -0.34 23.63
N GLN A 131 -3.04 0.00 22.84
CA GLN A 131 -3.98 -0.96 22.27
C GLN A 131 -3.29 -2.00 21.36
N TYR A 132 -2.36 -1.55 20.49
CA TYR A 132 -1.57 -2.46 19.66
C TYR A 132 -0.65 -3.35 20.50
N SER A 133 -0.02 -2.83 21.55
CA SER A 133 0.82 -3.61 22.46
C SER A 133 0.01 -4.70 23.16
N GLU A 134 -1.14 -4.36 23.70
CA GLU A 134 -2.05 -5.31 24.35
C GLU A 134 -2.57 -6.37 23.38
N ALA A 135 -2.92 -5.98 22.15
CA ALA A 135 -3.31 -6.92 21.10
C ALA A 135 -2.18 -7.90 20.75
N ILE A 136 -0.94 -7.41 20.59
CA ILE A 136 0.23 -8.25 20.32
C ILE A 136 0.48 -9.24 21.45
N ASP A 137 0.39 -8.80 22.69
CA ASP A 137 0.56 -9.68 23.87
C ASP A 137 -0.49 -10.79 23.87
N ASN A 138 -1.76 -10.46 23.62
CA ASN A 138 -2.84 -11.45 23.50
C ASN A 138 -2.65 -12.42 22.33
N ILE A 139 -2.17 -11.94 21.18
CA ILE A 139 -1.83 -12.80 20.03
C ILE A 139 -0.72 -13.78 20.43
N CYS A 140 0.35 -13.29 21.05
CA CYS A 140 1.49 -14.11 21.46
C CYS A 140 1.07 -15.20 22.46
N VAL A 141 0.21 -14.87 23.44
CA VAL A 141 -0.36 -15.82 24.41
C VAL A 141 -1.20 -16.88 23.69
N ALA A 142 -2.05 -16.49 22.73
CA ALA A 142 -2.84 -17.44 21.96
C ALA A 142 -1.97 -18.35 21.11
N ILE A 143 -0.97 -17.79 20.39
CA ILE A 143 -0.05 -18.56 19.55
C ILE A 143 0.77 -19.56 20.36
N ALA A 144 1.23 -19.18 21.55
CA ALA A 144 1.95 -20.12 22.45
C ALA A 144 1.11 -21.36 22.79
N ASP A 145 -0.17 -21.16 23.14
CA ASP A 145 -1.09 -22.27 23.46
C ASP A 145 -1.42 -23.11 22.22
N LEU A 146 -1.71 -22.48 21.08
CA LEU A 146 -2.01 -23.15 19.82
C LEU A 146 -0.80 -23.97 19.32
N SER A 147 0.41 -23.42 19.40
CA SER A 147 1.66 -24.09 19.07
C SER A 147 1.90 -25.32 19.95
N SER A 148 1.76 -25.18 21.28
CA SER A 148 1.96 -26.28 22.23
C SER A 148 0.98 -27.44 22.03
N ARG A 149 -0.24 -27.14 21.59
CA ARG A 149 -1.31 -28.11 21.29
C ARG A 149 -1.30 -28.61 19.86
N LYS A 150 -0.38 -28.12 19.02
CA LYS A 150 -0.34 -28.40 17.57
C LYS A 150 -1.71 -28.09 16.91
N THR A 151 -2.31 -26.99 17.28
CA THR A 151 -3.57 -26.52 16.70
C THR A 151 -3.24 -25.55 15.56
N GLY A 152 -3.64 -25.91 14.33
CA GLY A 152 -3.40 -25.07 13.15
C GLY A 152 -4.08 -23.72 13.26
N ALA A 153 -3.35 -22.63 12.97
CA ALA A 153 -3.89 -21.29 13.02
C ALA A 153 -3.34 -20.45 11.87
N LEU A 154 -4.13 -19.49 11.41
CA LEU A 154 -3.79 -18.55 10.35
C LEU A 154 -4.30 -17.16 10.74
N ILE A 155 -3.41 -16.27 11.15
CA ILE A 155 -3.75 -14.92 11.62
C ILE A 155 -3.11 -13.90 10.69
N VAL A 156 -3.91 -12.97 10.17
CA VAL A 156 -3.48 -11.87 9.31
C VAL A 156 -3.63 -10.57 10.08
N ILE A 157 -2.55 -9.83 10.21
CA ILE A 157 -2.54 -8.49 10.81
C ILE A 157 -2.43 -7.48 9.69
N SER A 158 -3.49 -6.70 9.45
CA SER A 158 -3.52 -5.65 8.44
C SER A 158 -2.58 -4.51 8.81
N ARG A 159 -2.06 -3.83 7.79
CA ARG A 159 -1.20 -2.65 7.96
C ARG A 159 -1.73 -1.48 7.14
N THR A 160 -1.10 -1.20 6.01
CA THR A 160 -1.49 -0.07 5.14
C THR A 160 -2.53 -0.48 4.10
N THR A 161 -2.40 -1.71 3.60
CA THR A 161 -3.34 -2.26 2.61
C THR A 161 -4.64 -2.66 3.31
N LYS A 162 -5.76 -2.11 2.84
CA LYS A 162 -7.08 -2.54 3.31
C LYS A 162 -7.39 -3.94 2.81
N LEU A 163 -7.98 -4.75 3.66
CA LEU A 163 -8.32 -6.15 3.39
C LEU A 163 -9.84 -6.38 3.34
N ASP A 164 -10.61 -5.35 2.97
CA ASP A 164 -12.07 -5.41 2.96
C ASP A 164 -12.62 -6.55 2.10
N ASP A 165 -12.02 -6.77 0.91
CA ASP A 165 -12.39 -7.87 0.00
C ASP A 165 -12.17 -9.25 0.64
N ILE A 166 -11.10 -9.41 1.42
CA ILE A 166 -10.80 -10.65 2.14
C ILE A 166 -11.76 -10.83 3.32
N MET A 167 -12.01 -9.76 4.08
CA MET A 167 -12.94 -9.80 5.23
C MET A 167 -14.37 -10.17 4.82
N GLN A 168 -14.82 -9.76 3.63
CA GLN A 168 -16.15 -10.12 3.09
C GLN A 168 -16.30 -11.61 2.77
N THR A 169 -15.21 -12.37 2.63
CA THR A 169 -15.27 -13.83 2.42
C THR A 169 -15.53 -14.60 3.71
N GLY A 170 -15.34 -13.98 4.86
CA GLY A 170 -15.53 -14.57 6.20
C GLY A 170 -16.71 -13.99 6.95
N ILE A 171 -16.72 -14.22 8.25
CA ILE A 171 -17.75 -13.71 9.18
C ILE A 171 -17.17 -12.54 9.98
N VAL A 172 -17.85 -11.40 9.95
CA VAL A 172 -17.48 -10.21 10.73
C VAL A 172 -17.66 -10.49 12.22
N ILE A 173 -16.59 -10.30 12.99
CA ILE A 173 -16.58 -10.52 14.45
C ILE A 173 -16.59 -9.19 15.21
N ASN A 174 -15.78 -8.22 14.76
CA ASN A 174 -15.63 -6.89 15.36
C ASN A 174 -15.43 -6.91 16.89
N ALA A 175 -14.50 -7.72 17.38
CA ALA A 175 -14.20 -7.88 18.80
C ALA A 175 -12.78 -7.39 19.14
N ASN A 176 -12.54 -7.08 20.42
CA ASN A 176 -11.19 -6.82 20.91
C ASN A 176 -10.34 -8.10 20.80
N VAL A 177 -9.04 -7.93 20.49
CA VAL A 177 -8.11 -9.08 20.47
C VAL A 177 -7.98 -9.63 21.88
N ASN A 178 -8.37 -10.89 22.03
CA ASN A 178 -8.29 -11.62 23.29
C ASN A 178 -7.79 -13.03 23.04
N SER A 179 -6.84 -13.50 23.85
CA SER A 179 -6.19 -14.80 23.68
C SER A 179 -7.19 -15.98 23.78
N PHE A 180 -8.21 -15.87 24.64
CA PHE A 180 -9.24 -16.91 24.74
C PHE A 180 -10.13 -16.96 23.50
N LEU A 181 -10.50 -15.80 22.94
CA LEU A 181 -11.30 -15.74 21.73
C LEU A 181 -10.53 -16.31 20.54
N LEU A 182 -9.26 -15.94 20.37
CA LEU A 182 -8.41 -16.48 19.29
C LEU A 182 -8.29 -18.01 19.38
N ARG A 183 -8.07 -18.56 20.58
CA ARG A 183 -8.03 -20.02 20.79
C ARG A 183 -9.36 -20.70 20.45
N ASN A 184 -10.49 -20.07 20.78
CA ASN A 184 -11.81 -20.60 20.43
C ASN A 184 -12.07 -20.57 18.93
N LEU A 185 -11.64 -19.51 18.23
CA LEU A 185 -11.80 -19.42 16.77
C LEU A 185 -11.04 -20.52 16.03
N PHE A 186 -9.85 -20.93 16.52
CA PHE A 186 -9.05 -22.00 15.93
C PHE A 186 -9.26 -23.38 16.58
N PHE A 187 -10.24 -23.48 17.49
CA PHE A 187 -10.54 -24.78 18.11
C PHE A 187 -11.02 -25.76 17.04
N ASN A 188 -10.45 -26.97 17.03
CA ASN A 188 -10.78 -28.00 16.04
C ASN A 188 -12.29 -28.26 15.98
N ARG A 189 -12.83 -28.27 14.77
CA ARG A 189 -14.26 -28.44 14.46
C ARG A 189 -15.15 -27.24 14.86
N ALA A 190 -14.59 -26.12 15.33
CA ALA A 190 -15.37 -24.89 15.45
C ALA A 190 -15.78 -24.38 14.05
N PRO A 191 -16.96 -23.78 13.86
CA PRO A 191 -17.42 -23.34 12.55
C PRO A 191 -16.48 -22.36 11.82
N LEU A 192 -15.64 -21.61 12.56
CA LEU A 192 -14.77 -20.57 12.02
C LEU A 192 -13.28 -20.94 12.02
N HIS A 193 -12.94 -22.21 12.35
CA HIS A 193 -11.53 -22.64 12.43
C HIS A 193 -10.83 -22.80 11.07
N ASP A 194 -11.63 -23.01 10.02
CA ASP A 194 -11.12 -23.14 8.66
C ASP A 194 -11.12 -21.76 7.99
N GLY A 195 -9.93 -21.30 7.67
CA GLY A 195 -9.69 -19.95 7.14
C GLY A 195 -8.85 -19.09 8.06
N ALA A 196 -8.72 -17.82 7.70
CA ALA A 196 -7.92 -16.85 8.43
C ALA A 196 -8.73 -15.99 9.37
N VAL A 197 -8.12 -15.60 10.49
CA VAL A 197 -8.59 -14.52 11.35
C VAL A 197 -7.88 -13.23 10.93
N ILE A 198 -8.67 -12.21 10.57
CA ILE A 198 -8.15 -10.90 10.20
C ILE A 198 -8.19 -9.97 11.42
N ILE A 199 -7.04 -9.41 11.74
CA ILE A 199 -6.89 -8.39 12.78
C ILE A 199 -6.64 -7.06 12.09
N ASP A 200 -7.53 -6.11 12.28
CA ASP A 200 -7.46 -4.76 11.76
C ASP A 200 -7.61 -3.75 12.91
N GLU A 201 -6.78 -2.69 12.91
CA GLU A 201 -6.75 -1.66 13.95
C GLU A 201 -6.77 -2.21 15.39
N ALA A 202 -5.95 -3.26 15.65
CA ALA A 202 -5.87 -3.96 16.93
C ALA A 202 -7.18 -4.64 17.38
N ARG A 203 -8.09 -4.98 16.45
CA ARG A 203 -9.34 -5.69 16.69
C ARG A 203 -9.44 -6.93 15.79
N ILE A 204 -10.11 -7.97 16.25
CA ILE A 204 -10.51 -9.10 15.39
C ILE A 204 -11.66 -8.59 14.51
N ALA A 205 -11.36 -8.30 13.24
CA ALA A 205 -12.32 -7.78 12.28
C ALA A 205 -13.23 -8.90 11.76
N ALA A 206 -12.65 -9.99 11.27
CA ALA A 206 -13.38 -11.13 10.71
C ALA A 206 -12.63 -12.44 10.96
N ALA A 207 -13.35 -13.57 10.85
CA ALA A 207 -12.82 -14.93 10.98
C ALA A 207 -13.36 -15.84 9.89
N GLY A 208 -12.67 -16.97 9.62
CA GLY A 208 -13.02 -17.89 8.54
C GLY A 208 -12.81 -17.29 7.14
N CYS A 209 -11.90 -16.31 7.01
CA CYS A 209 -11.65 -15.64 5.76
C CYS A 209 -10.80 -16.49 4.81
N LEU A 210 -11.12 -16.44 3.51
CA LEU A 210 -10.38 -17.14 2.47
C LEU A 210 -9.24 -16.26 1.95
N LEU A 211 -8.01 -16.78 2.01
CA LEU A 211 -6.83 -16.11 1.50
C LEU A 211 -6.44 -16.63 0.11
N PRO A 212 -5.83 -15.80 -0.75
CA PRO A 212 -5.25 -16.26 -2.00
C PRO A 212 -4.10 -17.24 -1.74
N LEU A 213 -4.05 -18.33 -2.49
CA LEU A 213 -2.93 -19.27 -2.45
C LEU A 213 -1.80 -18.78 -3.35
N THR A 214 -0.55 -18.96 -2.92
CA THR A 214 0.61 -18.68 -3.78
C THR A 214 0.62 -19.59 -5.01
N ARG A 215 1.03 -19.04 -6.14
CA ARG A 215 1.26 -19.79 -7.39
C ARG A 215 2.72 -20.21 -7.58
N ARG A 216 3.57 -19.88 -6.63
CA ARG A 216 4.99 -20.21 -6.68
C ARG A 216 5.17 -21.73 -6.59
N THR A 217 6.05 -22.25 -7.45
CA THR A 217 6.40 -23.68 -7.53
C THR A 217 7.66 -24.03 -6.73
N ASP A 218 8.41 -23.01 -6.30
CA ASP A 218 9.62 -23.09 -5.49
C ASP A 218 9.36 -23.18 -3.98
N VAL A 219 8.09 -23.34 -3.59
CA VAL A 219 7.66 -23.50 -2.20
C VAL A 219 7.82 -24.97 -1.80
N ASP A 220 8.47 -25.22 -0.64
CA ASP A 220 8.65 -26.54 -0.06
C ASP A 220 7.38 -27.38 -0.11
N GLY A 221 7.48 -28.61 -0.62
CA GLY A 221 6.34 -29.54 -0.75
C GLY A 221 5.69 -29.91 0.59
N ASP A 222 6.44 -29.80 1.69
CA ASP A 222 6.00 -30.12 3.05
C ASP A 222 5.14 -29.02 3.69
N LEU A 223 4.94 -27.89 2.99
CA LEU A 223 4.13 -26.80 3.50
C LEU A 223 2.64 -27.02 3.22
N GLY A 224 1.86 -27.12 4.29
CA GLY A 224 0.39 -27.25 4.22
C GLY A 224 -0.32 -26.02 3.62
N THR A 225 -1.63 -26.17 3.40
CA THR A 225 -2.48 -25.16 2.78
C THR A 225 -2.42 -23.80 3.47
N ARG A 226 -2.35 -23.75 4.81
CA ARG A 226 -2.24 -22.49 5.59
C ARG A 226 -0.94 -21.74 5.31
N HIS A 227 0.17 -22.43 5.13
CA HIS A 227 1.45 -21.80 4.75
C HIS A 227 1.39 -21.24 3.34
N ARG A 228 0.81 -21.98 2.38
CA ARG A 228 0.64 -21.52 1.00
C ARG A 228 -0.29 -20.30 0.91
N ALA A 229 -1.34 -20.27 1.75
CA ALA A 229 -2.22 -19.12 1.88
C ALA A 229 -1.50 -17.90 2.49
N ALA A 230 -0.65 -18.13 3.49
CA ALA A 230 0.15 -17.06 4.10
C ALA A 230 1.13 -16.42 3.10
N ILE A 231 1.82 -17.22 2.30
CA ILE A 231 2.71 -16.73 1.25
C ILE A 231 1.90 -15.94 0.21
N GLY A 232 0.80 -16.50 -0.31
CA GLY A 232 -0.03 -15.83 -1.32
C GLY A 232 -0.62 -14.49 -0.82
N MET A 233 -0.97 -14.42 0.46
CA MET A 233 -1.42 -13.17 1.07
C MET A 233 -0.28 -12.15 1.21
N SER A 234 0.93 -12.58 1.55
CA SER A 234 2.11 -11.70 1.64
C SER A 234 2.58 -11.18 0.28
N GLU A 235 2.28 -11.90 -0.81
CA GLU A 235 2.55 -11.46 -2.20
C GLU A 235 1.58 -10.34 -2.65
N SER A 236 0.36 -10.32 -2.08
CA SER A 236 -0.71 -9.40 -2.50
C SER A 236 -0.91 -8.20 -1.58
N SER A 237 -0.29 -8.20 -0.38
CA SER A 237 -0.46 -7.15 0.62
C SER A 237 0.80 -6.94 1.47
N ASP A 238 0.82 -5.85 2.23
CA ASP A 238 1.84 -5.55 3.23
C ASP A 238 1.48 -6.08 4.63
N ALA A 239 0.47 -6.96 4.72
CA ALA A 239 0.04 -7.57 5.96
C ALA A 239 1.13 -8.50 6.54
N ILE A 240 1.04 -8.73 7.85
CA ILE A 240 1.86 -9.75 8.53
C ILE A 240 0.98 -10.97 8.77
N ILE A 241 1.41 -12.13 8.27
CA ILE A 241 0.64 -13.36 8.38
C ILE A 241 1.38 -14.35 9.29
N ILE A 242 0.72 -14.78 10.35
CA ILE A 242 1.24 -15.74 11.32
C ILE A 242 0.57 -17.08 11.08
N VAL A 243 1.36 -18.13 10.98
CA VAL A 243 0.90 -19.51 10.80
C VAL A 243 1.40 -20.38 11.94
N VAL A 244 0.50 -21.19 12.49
CA VAL A 244 0.86 -22.30 13.37
C VAL A 244 0.58 -23.61 12.63
N SER A 245 1.57 -24.47 12.50
CA SER A 245 1.43 -25.78 11.87
C SER A 245 0.61 -26.72 12.76
N GLU A 246 -0.38 -27.39 12.19
CA GLU A 246 -1.17 -28.40 12.90
C GLU A 246 -0.42 -29.73 13.07
N GLU A 247 0.62 -29.99 12.28
CA GLU A 247 1.43 -31.20 12.36
C GLU A 247 2.56 -31.05 13.36
N THR A 248 3.30 -29.92 13.26
CA THR A 248 4.54 -29.73 14.02
C THR A 248 4.38 -28.79 15.20
N GLY A 249 3.42 -27.86 15.15
CA GLY A 249 3.28 -26.75 16.11
C GLY A 249 4.24 -25.59 15.80
N ILE A 250 5.04 -25.67 14.74
CA ILE A 250 6.01 -24.63 14.37
C ILE A 250 5.27 -23.33 14.03
N ILE A 251 5.78 -22.22 14.57
CA ILE A 251 5.29 -20.89 14.30
C ILE A 251 6.07 -20.31 13.12
N SER A 252 5.37 -19.88 12.09
CA SER A 252 5.94 -19.26 10.90
C SER A 252 5.32 -17.88 10.66
N VAL A 253 6.07 -16.98 10.07
CA VAL A 253 5.60 -15.64 9.68
C VAL A 253 5.86 -15.43 8.20
N ALA A 254 4.80 -15.11 7.44
CA ALA A 254 4.92 -14.63 6.07
C ALA A 254 4.80 -13.10 6.06
N TYR A 255 5.78 -12.45 5.47
CA TYR A 255 5.84 -10.99 5.35
C TYR A 255 6.78 -10.63 4.19
N ASP A 256 6.36 -9.66 3.35
CA ASP A 256 7.14 -9.15 2.21
C ASP A 256 7.56 -10.27 1.22
N CYS A 257 6.61 -11.14 0.87
CA CYS A 257 6.77 -12.30 -0.01
C CYS A 257 7.71 -13.41 0.52
N GLU A 258 8.17 -13.32 1.76
CA GLU A 258 9.04 -14.31 2.40
C GLU A 258 8.33 -15.02 3.54
N LEU A 259 8.60 -16.35 3.68
CA LEU A 259 8.15 -17.15 4.81
C LEU A 259 9.34 -17.49 5.69
N THR A 260 9.36 -16.96 6.91
CA THR A 260 10.35 -17.31 7.95
C THR A 260 9.73 -18.28 8.94
N ARG A 261 10.42 -19.40 9.21
CA ARG A 261 9.95 -20.47 10.10
C ARG A 261 10.67 -20.42 11.45
N ASP A 262 10.20 -21.25 12.38
CA ASP A 262 10.81 -21.50 13.70
C ASP A 262 10.88 -20.27 14.60
N TYR A 263 9.82 -19.44 14.58
CA TYR A 263 9.70 -18.36 15.56
C TYR A 263 9.45 -18.92 16.96
N THR A 264 10.21 -18.41 17.94
CA THR A 264 9.80 -18.49 19.34
C THR A 264 8.75 -17.43 19.64
N VAL A 265 7.96 -17.60 20.68
CA VAL A 265 6.95 -16.61 21.08
C VAL A 265 7.59 -15.24 21.34
N GLU A 266 8.77 -15.23 21.94
CA GLU A 266 9.54 -14.02 22.23
C GLU A 266 10.02 -13.31 20.95
N SER A 267 10.60 -14.09 20.00
CA SER A 267 11.04 -13.53 18.72
C SER A 267 9.87 -13.01 17.88
N LEU A 268 8.72 -13.70 17.91
CA LEU A 268 7.48 -13.25 17.29
C LEU A 268 7.03 -11.92 17.88
N ARG A 269 6.99 -11.81 19.22
CA ARG A 269 6.61 -10.59 19.92
C ARG A 269 7.50 -9.41 19.51
N LYS A 270 8.84 -9.60 19.54
CA LYS A 270 9.81 -8.58 19.10
C LYS A 270 9.60 -8.15 17.65
N PHE A 271 9.36 -9.11 16.77
CA PHE A 271 9.08 -8.85 15.35
C PHE A 271 7.81 -8.01 15.19
N LEU A 272 6.69 -8.38 15.84
CA LEU A 272 5.42 -7.67 15.76
C LEU A 272 5.52 -6.25 16.35
N MET A 273 6.16 -6.09 17.52
CA MET A 273 6.39 -4.77 18.13
C MET A 273 7.20 -3.85 17.20
N LYS A 274 8.25 -4.37 16.59
CA LYS A 274 9.09 -3.61 15.65
C LYS A 274 8.32 -3.22 14.38
N LYS A 275 7.55 -4.14 13.80
CA LYS A 275 6.91 -3.94 12.49
C LYS A 275 5.59 -3.16 12.59
N ILE A 276 4.86 -3.27 13.70
CA ILE A 276 3.54 -2.63 13.89
C ILE A 276 3.69 -1.30 14.64
N ILE A 277 4.45 -1.28 15.73
CA ILE A 277 4.55 -0.11 16.63
C ILE A 277 5.81 0.73 16.35
N GLY A 278 6.80 0.17 15.63
CA GLY A 278 8.07 0.85 15.34
C GLY A 278 9.01 0.97 16.56
N ILE A 279 8.82 0.16 17.60
CA ILE A 279 9.69 0.14 18.78
C ILE A 279 10.91 -0.76 18.51
N ASN A 280 12.09 -0.18 18.48
CA ASN A 280 13.35 -0.92 18.59
C ASN A 280 13.68 -1.10 20.08
N GLU A 281 13.63 -2.33 20.57
CA GLU A 281 14.04 -2.69 21.95
C GLU A 281 15.57 -2.58 22.21
N SER A 282 16.32 -1.95 21.33
CA SER A 282 17.78 -1.78 21.45
C SER A 282 18.22 -0.64 22.41
N LYS A 283 17.35 -0.16 23.32
CA LYS A 283 17.68 0.89 24.29
C LYS A 283 17.35 0.57 25.75
N GLU A 284 17.17 -0.71 26.10
CA GLU A 284 17.14 -1.14 27.49
C GLU A 284 18.19 -2.24 27.71
N ASN A 285 19.44 -1.82 27.83
CA ASN A 285 20.52 -2.48 28.58
C ASN A 285 21.52 -1.39 28.97
#